data_2ac03c4dfd162c8b43bc38e7e4f37765
#
_entry.id   2ac03c4dfd162c8b43bc38e7e4f37765
#
_cell.length_a   1.000
_cell.length_b   1.000
_cell.length_c   1.000
_cell.angle_alpha   90.00
_cell.angle_beta   90.00
_cell.angle_gamma   90.00
#
_symmetry.space_group_name_H-M   'P 1'
#
loop_
_entity.id
_entity.type
_entity.pdbx_description
1 polymer ?
#
loop_
_entity_poly.entity_id
_entity_poly.type
_entity_poly.pdbx_seq_one_letter_code
_entity_poly.pdbx_strand_id
1 'polypeptide(L)'
;MTFTQHFNSATLLKKKIIDDKLCFLEFKVENWKGHIPGQYSEICLTAENGYQAIRPYSIASTPQKDTVSFLIEKIDEGEVSNFLYDYSLAGDKFQISNPIGLRFILHNIKTPIFIASGSGIAPFLSMSKYLQEKKLSFFTYHWSRNITGLINFDEYFLRLNKYYFPFITREIPVGWKGGIERIKEENFNNLDINQGYEIYICGSDSFVEKALSVISNLSLDSEIYTERFGS
;
A
#
# COMPACT_ATOMS: atom_id res chain seq x y z
N MET A 1 3.88 -11.27 28.62
CA MET A 1 3.93 -9.80 28.62
C MET A 1 2.91 -9.30 27.63
N THR A 2 1.81 -8.78 28.11
CA THR A 2 0.79 -8.10 27.28
C THR A 2 1.41 -6.76 26.88
N PHE A 3 1.83 -6.61 25.62
CA PHE A 3 2.17 -5.32 25.07
C PHE A 3 0.88 -4.50 25.00
N THR A 4 0.70 -3.59 25.92
CA THR A 4 -0.36 -2.57 25.81
C THR A 4 0.01 -1.69 24.62
N GLN A 5 -0.69 -1.87 23.54
CA GLN A 5 -0.52 -1.09 22.33
C GLN A 5 -0.95 0.36 22.64
N HIS A 6 -0.05 1.31 22.46
CA HIS A 6 -0.35 2.71 22.72
C HIS A 6 -1.05 3.31 21.48
N PHE A 7 -2.31 3.66 21.64
CA PHE A 7 -3.06 4.44 20.67
C PHE A 7 -2.94 5.94 20.99
N ASN A 8 -2.76 6.73 19.94
CA ASN A 8 -2.73 8.18 19.99
C ASN A 8 -4.05 8.73 19.45
N SER A 9 -4.50 9.86 20.02
CA SER A 9 -5.64 10.60 19.47
C SER A 9 -5.30 11.09 18.05
N ALA A 10 -6.22 10.90 17.13
CA ALA A 10 -6.08 11.29 15.75
C ALA A 10 -7.32 12.04 15.24
N THR A 11 -7.11 13.05 14.41
CA THR A 11 -8.19 13.80 13.76
C THR A 11 -8.10 13.58 12.26
N LEU A 12 -9.19 13.15 11.62
CA LEU A 12 -9.28 13.06 10.18
C LEU A 12 -9.24 14.47 9.57
N LEU A 13 -8.19 14.75 8.80
CA LEU A 13 -8.02 16.05 8.13
C LEU A 13 -8.70 16.07 6.76
N LYS A 14 -8.53 14.98 6.00
CA LYS A 14 -8.99 14.92 4.62
C LYS A 14 -9.38 13.49 4.26
N LYS A 15 -10.48 13.39 3.50
CA LYS A 15 -10.93 12.17 2.84
C LYS A 15 -11.04 12.42 1.35
N LYS A 16 -10.41 11.57 0.54
CA LYS A 16 -10.52 11.59 -0.93
C LYS A 16 -11.04 10.24 -1.38
N ILE A 17 -12.26 10.22 -1.93
CA ILE A 17 -12.80 9.04 -2.59
C ILE A 17 -12.04 8.83 -3.90
N ILE A 18 -11.58 7.60 -4.14
CA ILE A 18 -10.86 7.20 -5.36
C ILE A 18 -11.84 6.53 -6.33
N ASP A 19 -12.59 5.53 -5.84
CA ASP A 19 -13.65 4.84 -6.57
C ASP A 19 -14.74 4.34 -5.58
N ASP A 20 -15.59 3.41 -6.00
CA ASP A 20 -16.68 2.85 -5.20
C ASP A 20 -16.22 2.00 -4.00
N LYS A 21 -14.94 1.65 -3.91
CA LYS A 21 -14.37 0.84 -2.83
C LYS A 21 -13.13 1.44 -2.17
N LEU A 22 -12.45 2.36 -2.83
CA LEU A 22 -11.18 2.91 -2.36
C LEU A 22 -11.30 4.36 -1.94
N CYS A 23 -10.76 4.69 -0.77
CA CYS A 23 -10.56 6.07 -0.36
C CYS A 23 -9.19 6.28 0.28
N PHE A 24 -8.72 7.51 0.22
CA PHE A 24 -7.50 7.96 0.87
C PHE A 24 -7.87 8.85 2.06
N LEU A 25 -7.34 8.51 3.22
CA LEU A 25 -7.58 9.24 4.46
C LEU A 25 -6.28 9.82 4.99
N GLU A 26 -6.30 11.10 5.37
CA GLU A 26 -5.17 11.79 5.99
C GLU A 26 -5.55 12.23 7.40
N PHE A 27 -4.73 11.84 8.38
CA PHE A 27 -4.94 12.12 9.79
C PHE A 27 -3.82 13.00 10.34
N LYS A 28 -4.19 13.90 11.25
CA LYS A 28 -3.26 14.47 12.21
C LYS A 28 -3.29 13.61 13.46
N VAL A 29 -2.11 13.10 13.87
CA VAL A 29 -1.98 12.19 15.02
C VAL A 29 -1.16 12.87 16.11
N GLU A 30 -1.70 12.90 17.32
CA GLU A 30 -1.01 13.46 18.49
C GLU A 30 0.22 12.61 18.83
N ASN A 31 1.33 13.28 19.19
CA ASN A 31 2.60 12.61 19.53
C ASN A 31 3.19 11.72 18.42
N TRP A 32 2.76 11.87 17.17
CA TRP A 32 3.32 11.12 16.04
C TRP A 32 4.78 11.48 15.81
N LYS A 33 5.65 10.47 15.83
CA LYS A 33 7.11 10.64 15.68
C LYS A 33 7.62 10.31 14.27
N GLY A 34 6.72 10.07 13.33
CA GLY A 34 7.05 9.56 12.00
C GLY A 34 7.07 8.02 11.98
N HIS A 35 7.39 7.46 10.82
CA HIS A 35 7.44 6.03 10.57
C HIS A 35 8.56 5.68 9.59
N ILE A 36 8.87 4.40 9.47
CA ILE A 36 9.73 3.87 8.41
C ILE A 36 8.83 3.45 7.24
N PRO A 37 9.15 3.81 5.96
CA PRO A 37 8.37 3.34 4.83
C PRO A 37 8.19 1.83 4.81
N GLY A 38 6.93 1.37 4.66
CA GLY A 38 6.55 -0.03 4.74
C GLY A 38 5.94 -0.46 6.07
N GLN A 39 6.00 0.37 7.11
CA GLN A 39 5.26 0.11 8.35
C GLN A 39 3.76 0.32 8.17
N TYR A 40 2.97 -0.28 9.06
CA TYR A 40 1.55 -0.09 9.21
C TYR A 40 1.20 0.50 10.58
N SER A 41 -0.02 0.99 10.73
CA SER A 41 -0.62 1.33 12.02
C SER A 41 -2.01 0.74 12.10
N GLU A 42 -2.49 0.55 13.32
CA GLU A 42 -3.85 0.11 13.56
C GLU A 42 -4.76 1.32 13.77
N ILE A 43 -5.94 1.29 13.15
CA ILE A 43 -7.01 2.26 13.39
C ILE A 43 -8.05 1.58 14.28
N CYS A 44 -8.37 2.22 15.40
CA CYS A 44 -9.37 1.78 16.35
C CYS A 44 -10.62 2.66 16.25
N LEU A 45 -11.76 2.03 16.04
CA LEU A 45 -13.09 2.62 16.21
C LEU A 45 -13.61 2.24 17.58
N THR A 46 -14.23 3.18 18.28
CA THR A 46 -14.87 2.93 19.57
C THR A 46 -16.35 3.34 19.48
N ALA A 47 -17.23 2.40 19.65
CA ALA A 47 -18.68 2.64 19.71
C ALA A 47 -19.10 3.26 21.06
N GLU A 48 -20.28 3.86 21.12
CA GLU A 48 -20.81 4.51 22.34
C GLU A 48 -20.89 3.60 23.56
N ASN A 49 -21.12 2.29 23.34
CA ASN A 49 -21.17 1.26 24.38
C ASN A 49 -19.78 0.76 24.83
N GLY A 50 -18.69 1.36 24.29
CA GLY A 50 -17.31 1.00 24.61
C GLY A 50 -16.74 -0.18 23.78
N TYR A 51 -17.51 -0.78 22.87
CA TYR A 51 -17.01 -1.79 21.95
C TYR A 51 -15.95 -1.19 21.02
N GLN A 52 -14.86 -1.93 20.78
CA GLN A 52 -13.76 -1.50 19.96
C GLN A 52 -13.53 -2.47 18.79
N ALA A 53 -13.40 -1.91 17.60
CA ALA A 53 -12.97 -2.60 16.39
C ALA A 53 -11.64 -2.04 15.92
N ILE A 54 -10.64 -2.91 15.77
CA ILE A 54 -9.26 -2.52 15.42
C ILE A 54 -8.86 -3.25 14.14
N ARG A 55 -8.29 -2.49 13.17
CA ARG A 55 -7.75 -3.08 11.94
C ARG A 55 -6.44 -2.43 11.55
N PRO A 56 -5.46 -3.22 11.05
CA PRO A 56 -4.19 -2.71 10.54
C PRO A 56 -4.36 -2.12 9.14
N TYR A 57 -3.63 -1.03 8.88
CA TYR A 57 -3.55 -0.40 7.57
C TYR A 57 -2.11 0.03 7.29
N SER A 58 -1.58 -0.36 6.13
CA SER A 58 -0.25 0.07 5.70
C SER A 58 -0.20 1.58 5.51
N ILE A 59 0.86 2.21 6.01
CA ILE A 59 1.04 3.66 5.91
C ILE A 59 1.39 4.02 4.47
N ALA A 60 0.60 4.90 3.87
CA ALA A 60 0.73 5.31 2.47
C ALA A 60 1.45 6.65 2.27
N SER A 61 1.55 7.49 3.30
CA SER A 61 2.31 8.74 3.26
C SER A 61 3.82 8.52 3.46
N THR A 62 4.64 9.48 3.00
CA THR A 62 6.05 9.54 3.43
C THR A 62 6.16 9.86 4.91
N PRO A 63 7.30 9.51 5.55
CA PRO A 63 7.55 9.90 6.93
C PRO A 63 7.44 11.41 7.12
N GLN A 64 6.45 11.85 7.86
CA GLN A 64 6.22 13.24 8.22
C GLN A 64 5.97 13.36 9.72
N LYS A 65 6.15 14.55 10.26
CA LYS A 65 5.76 14.86 11.62
C LYS A 65 4.26 15.20 11.64
N ASP A 66 3.56 14.69 12.62
CA ASP A 66 2.17 14.99 12.95
C ASP A 66 1.09 14.50 11.98
N THR A 67 1.43 14.06 10.77
CA THR A 67 0.45 13.56 9.80
C THR A 67 0.79 12.16 9.28
N VAL A 68 -0.25 11.39 9.02
CA VAL A 68 -0.15 10.06 8.40
C VAL A 68 -1.34 9.84 7.47
N SER A 69 -1.13 9.12 6.38
CA SER A 69 -2.20 8.80 5.44
C SER A 69 -2.28 7.30 5.18
N PHE A 70 -3.51 6.84 4.94
CA PHE A 70 -3.83 5.45 4.65
C PHE A 70 -4.67 5.36 3.38
N LEU A 71 -4.47 4.29 2.62
CA LEU A 71 -5.36 3.85 1.57
C LEU A 71 -6.29 2.79 2.15
N ILE A 72 -7.58 3.07 2.17
CA ILE A 72 -8.60 2.19 2.73
C ILE A 72 -9.36 1.53 1.57
N GLU A 73 -9.40 0.21 1.56
CA GLU A 73 -10.31 -0.56 0.70
C GLU A 73 -11.51 -1.00 1.53
N LYS A 74 -12.70 -0.62 1.07
CA LYS A 74 -13.98 -1.11 1.59
C LYS A 74 -14.12 -2.58 1.22
N ILE A 75 -14.27 -3.44 2.22
CA ILE A 75 -14.45 -4.88 2.03
C ILE A 75 -15.86 -5.29 2.44
N ASP A 76 -16.37 -6.32 1.80
CA ASP A 76 -17.68 -6.85 2.12
C ASP A 76 -17.72 -7.29 3.60
N GLU A 77 -18.73 -6.85 4.36
CA GLU A 77 -18.90 -7.09 5.81
C GLU A 77 -17.77 -6.51 6.70
N GLY A 78 -16.90 -5.66 6.15
CA GLY A 78 -15.79 -5.04 6.88
C GLY A 78 -16.26 -3.90 7.78
N GLU A 79 -16.30 -4.10 9.08
CA GLU A 79 -16.79 -3.11 10.05
C GLU A 79 -16.01 -1.79 9.99
N VAL A 80 -14.69 -1.85 10.14
CA VAL A 80 -13.83 -0.66 10.18
C VAL A 80 -13.71 -0.01 8.81
N SER A 81 -13.42 -0.78 7.77
CA SER A 81 -13.24 -0.25 6.42
C SER A 81 -14.51 0.41 5.88
N ASN A 82 -15.69 -0.19 6.13
CA ASN A 82 -16.97 0.37 5.72
C ASN A 82 -17.27 1.66 6.47
N PHE A 83 -17.06 1.71 7.79
CA PHE A 83 -17.22 2.94 8.56
C PHE A 83 -16.30 4.06 8.04
N LEU A 84 -15.03 3.77 7.84
CA LEU A 84 -14.05 4.74 7.33
C LEU A 84 -14.43 5.24 5.94
N TYR A 85 -14.91 4.34 5.07
CA TYR A 85 -15.29 4.70 3.70
C TYR A 85 -16.63 5.45 3.64
N ASP A 86 -17.69 4.94 4.30
CA ASP A 86 -19.05 5.47 4.13
C ASP A 86 -19.33 6.66 5.05
N TYR A 87 -18.90 6.62 6.31
CA TYR A 87 -19.40 7.51 7.35
C TYR A 87 -18.38 8.54 7.87
N SER A 88 -17.06 8.27 7.76
CA SER A 88 -16.07 9.20 8.32
C SER A 88 -16.05 10.55 7.59
N LEU A 89 -15.94 11.62 8.35
CA LEU A 89 -15.90 13.01 7.87
C LEU A 89 -14.65 13.74 8.42
N ALA A 90 -14.19 14.75 7.68
CA ALA A 90 -13.13 15.64 8.18
C ALA A 90 -13.54 16.28 9.51
N GLY A 91 -12.65 16.20 10.50
CA GLY A 91 -12.90 16.63 11.87
C GLY A 91 -13.17 15.47 12.84
N ASP A 92 -13.57 14.31 12.37
CA ASP A 92 -13.83 13.14 13.22
C ASP A 92 -12.58 12.71 13.99
N LYS A 93 -12.81 12.15 15.18
CA LYS A 93 -11.78 11.66 16.09
C LYS A 93 -11.66 10.14 16.02
N PHE A 94 -10.43 9.69 15.96
CA PHE A 94 -10.04 8.28 15.92
C PHE A 94 -8.90 8.02 16.91
N GLN A 95 -8.57 6.75 17.06
CA GLN A 95 -7.37 6.32 17.75
C GLN A 95 -6.47 5.56 16.76
N ILE A 96 -5.21 5.96 16.66
CA ILE A 96 -4.23 5.34 15.75
C ILE A 96 -3.02 4.89 16.56
N SER A 97 -2.58 3.64 16.37
CA SER A 97 -1.41 3.10 17.04
C SER A 97 -0.13 3.77 16.56
N ASN A 98 0.93 3.67 17.35
CA ASN A 98 2.28 3.93 16.84
C ASN A 98 2.58 2.99 15.66
N PRO A 99 3.51 3.38 14.74
CA PRO A 99 3.89 2.54 13.62
C PRO A 99 4.42 1.17 14.06
N ILE A 100 4.00 0.12 13.37
CA ILE A 100 4.31 -1.28 13.68
C ILE A 100 4.95 -1.93 12.46
N GLY A 101 5.70 -3.00 12.70
CA GLY A 101 6.31 -3.83 11.66
C GLY A 101 7.76 -3.45 11.36
N LEU A 102 8.61 -4.48 11.28
CA LEU A 102 10.03 -4.34 10.92
C LEU A 102 10.43 -5.33 9.81
N ARG A 103 9.50 -6.16 9.34
CA ARG A 103 9.80 -7.18 8.31
C ARG A 103 9.54 -6.68 6.91
N PHE A 104 8.56 -5.80 6.73
CA PHE A 104 8.17 -5.26 5.42
C PHE A 104 8.55 -3.78 5.29
N ILE A 105 9.66 -3.38 5.87
CA ILE A 105 10.21 -2.02 5.74
C ILE A 105 11.15 -1.92 4.55
N LEU A 106 11.30 -0.71 4.01
CA LEU A 106 12.24 -0.44 2.95
C LEU A 106 13.68 -0.51 3.48
N HIS A 107 14.46 -1.50 3.06
CA HIS A 107 15.86 -1.66 3.42
C HIS A 107 16.78 -0.82 2.53
N ASN A 108 16.50 -0.80 1.22
CA ASN A 108 17.23 0.00 0.22
C ASN A 108 18.75 -0.33 0.15
N ILE A 109 19.08 -1.62 0.22
CA ILE A 109 20.43 -2.15 0.05
C ILE A 109 20.69 -2.46 -1.43
N LYS A 110 19.68 -3.02 -2.12
CA LYS A 110 19.65 -3.30 -3.55
C LYS A 110 18.53 -2.49 -4.22
N THR A 111 18.40 -2.56 -5.54
CA THR A 111 17.31 -1.86 -6.27
C THR A 111 15.95 -2.44 -5.91
N PRO A 112 15.02 -1.66 -5.34
CA PRO A 112 13.71 -2.16 -4.96
C PRO A 112 12.80 -2.43 -6.16
N ILE A 113 12.06 -3.56 -6.09
CA ILE A 113 10.98 -3.92 -7.00
C ILE A 113 9.70 -4.07 -6.16
N PHE A 114 8.68 -3.30 -6.47
CA PHE A 114 7.38 -3.33 -5.84
C PHE A 114 6.37 -4.05 -6.73
N ILE A 115 5.74 -5.10 -6.21
CA ILE A 115 4.76 -5.94 -6.92
C ILE A 115 3.45 -5.89 -6.13
N ALA A 116 2.45 -5.19 -6.67
CA ALA A 116 1.20 -4.90 -5.98
C ALA A 116 -0.03 -5.44 -6.70
N SER A 117 -1.06 -5.83 -5.95
CA SER A 117 -2.41 -5.96 -6.49
C SER A 117 -3.43 -5.18 -5.67
N GLY A 118 -4.30 -4.41 -6.38
CA GLY A 118 -5.33 -3.60 -5.74
C GLY A 118 -4.76 -2.66 -4.68
N SER A 119 -5.38 -2.63 -3.50
CA SER A 119 -4.95 -1.82 -2.35
C SER A 119 -3.58 -2.21 -1.78
N GLY A 120 -3.02 -3.36 -2.17
CA GLY A 120 -1.64 -3.73 -1.86
C GLY A 120 -0.59 -2.75 -2.35
N ILE A 121 -0.96 -1.75 -3.14
CA ILE A 121 -0.09 -0.62 -3.50
C ILE A 121 0.19 0.32 -2.30
N ALA A 122 -0.62 0.29 -1.24
CA ALA A 122 -0.56 1.24 -0.13
C ALA A 122 0.84 1.41 0.48
N PRO A 123 1.57 0.36 0.93
CA PRO A 123 2.91 0.52 1.50
C PRO A 123 3.90 1.07 0.47
N PHE A 124 3.72 0.74 -0.81
CA PHE A 124 4.61 1.19 -1.88
C PHE A 124 4.44 2.66 -2.23
N LEU A 125 3.31 3.29 -1.90
CA LEU A 125 3.15 4.74 -2.01
C LEU A 125 4.14 5.48 -1.11
N SER A 126 4.26 5.04 0.15
CA SER A 126 5.24 5.57 1.10
C SER A 126 6.68 5.31 0.64
N MET A 127 7.00 4.06 0.28
CA MET A 127 8.34 3.65 -0.16
C MET A 127 8.76 4.38 -1.44
N SER A 128 7.90 4.41 -2.46
CA SER A 128 8.20 5.06 -3.74
C SER A 128 8.47 6.55 -3.58
N LYS A 129 7.65 7.24 -2.79
CA LYS A 129 7.82 8.66 -2.53
C LYS A 129 9.12 8.94 -1.80
N TYR A 130 9.46 8.15 -0.79
CA TYR A 130 10.72 8.26 -0.07
C TYR A 130 11.92 8.09 -1.01
N LEU A 131 11.90 7.07 -1.90
CA LEU A 131 12.96 6.82 -2.86
C LEU A 131 13.10 7.96 -3.89
N GLN A 132 11.97 8.52 -4.36
CA GLN A 132 11.97 9.68 -5.25
C GLN A 132 12.64 10.89 -4.62
N GLU A 133 12.29 11.21 -3.37
CA GLU A 133 12.91 12.32 -2.63
C GLU A 133 14.42 12.13 -2.48
N LYS A 134 14.87 10.86 -2.41
CA LYS A 134 16.30 10.49 -2.38
C LYS A 134 16.93 10.34 -3.78
N LYS A 135 16.16 10.48 -4.87
CA LYS A 135 16.59 10.29 -6.26
C LYS A 135 17.14 8.88 -6.53
N LEU A 136 16.55 7.86 -5.88
CA LEU A 136 16.92 6.46 -6.01
C LEU A 136 15.99 5.76 -7.01
N SER A 137 16.52 4.81 -7.76
CA SER A 137 15.78 4.03 -8.74
C SER A 137 14.99 2.90 -8.07
N PHE A 138 13.82 2.58 -8.61
CA PHE A 138 12.99 1.45 -8.21
C PHE A 138 12.03 1.10 -9.36
N PHE A 139 11.41 -0.09 -9.30
CA PHE A 139 10.39 -0.53 -10.25
C PHE A 139 9.08 -0.79 -9.52
N THR A 140 7.94 -0.47 -10.14
CA THR A 140 6.61 -0.77 -9.59
C THR A 140 5.77 -1.47 -10.63
N TYR A 141 5.33 -2.68 -10.32
CA TYR A 141 4.38 -3.48 -11.10
C TYR A 141 3.07 -3.54 -10.33
N HIS A 142 1.99 -3.01 -10.93
CA HIS A 142 0.71 -2.87 -10.22
C HIS A 142 -0.43 -3.48 -11.02
N TRP A 143 -1.05 -4.52 -10.47
CA TRP A 143 -2.22 -5.20 -11.01
C TRP A 143 -3.50 -4.68 -10.39
N SER A 144 -4.51 -4.40 -11.24
CA SER A 144 -5.86 -4.08 -10.82
C SER A 144 -6.89 -4.80 -11.69
N ARG A 145 -8.14 -4.85 -11.22
CA ARG A 145 -9.26 -5.37 -11.99
C ARG A 145 -9.69 -4.39 -13.08
N ASN A 146 -9.64 -3.11 -12.79
CA ASN A 146 -10.07 -2.00 -13.65
C ASN A 146 -9.13 -0.80 -13.51
N ILE A 147 -9.38 0.26 -14.28
CA ILE A 147 -8.53 1.45 -14.30
C ILE A 147 -8.62 2.27 -13.01
N THR A 148 -9.78 2.29 -12.34
CA THR A 148 -9.97 3.07 -11.12
C THR A 148 -9.17 2.50 -9.95
N GLY A 149 -8.99 1.20 -9.89
CA GLY A 149 -8.14 0.53 -8.93
C GLY A 149 -6.63 0.67 -9.20
N LEU A 150 -6.23 1.09 -10.40
CA LEU A 150 -4.90 1.63 -10.66
C LEU A 150 -4.90 3.06 -10.15
N ILE A 151 -4.60 3.23 -8.88
CA ILE A 151 -4.63 4.51 -8.21
C ILE A 151 -3.83 5.52 -9.01
N ASN A 152 -4.55 6.31 -9.79
CA ASN A 152 -4.03 7.42 -10.55
C ASN A 152 -3.73 8.56 -9.56
N PHE A 153 -2.71 8.39 -8.73
CA PHE A 153 -2.13 9.50 -7.99
C PHE A 153 -1.40 10.38 -8.98
N ASP A 154 -2.18 11.21 -9.62
CA ASP A 154 -2.03 12.03 -10.81
C ASP A 154 -0.67 12.67 -11.09
N GLU A 155 0.21 12.74 -10.18
CA GLU A 155 1.53 13.30 -10.44
C GLU A 155 2.67 12.33 -10.10
N TYR A 156 2.42 11.34 -9.27
CA TYR A 156 3.45 10.50 -8.70
C TYR A 156 3.94 9.44 -9.65
N PHE A 157 2.99 8.63 -10.17
CA PHE A 157 3.33 7.54 -11.08
C PHE A 157 3.48 8.00 -12.52
N LEU A 158 2.80 9.07 -12.96
CA LEU A 158 2.99 9.63 -14.30
C LEU A 158 4.39 10.23 -14.51
N ARG A 159 5.02 10.76 -13.48
CA ARG A 159 6.45 11.16 -13.53
C ARG A 159 7.41 9.96 -13.54
N LEU A 160 6.94 8.77 -13.16
CA LEU A 160 7.69 7.53 -13.16
C LEU A 160 7.51 6.69 -14.43
N ASN A 161 6.97 7.23 -15.51
CA ASN A 161 6.60 6.52 -16.75
C ASN A 161 7.56 5.41 -17.20
N LYS A 162 8.83 5.49 -16.82
CA LYS A 162 9.86 4.50 -17.17
C LYS A 162 9.89 3.27 -16.22
N TYR A 163 9.38 3.41 -14.99
CA TYR A 163 9.54 2.42 -13.92
C TYR A 163 8.22 1.97 -13.29
N TYR A 164 7.09 2.42 -13.83
CA TYR A 164 5.75 2.01 -13.41
C TYR A 164 5.08 1.21 -14.52
N PHE A 165 4.70 -0.02 -14.20
CA PHE A 165 4.11 -0.99 -15.11
C PHE A 165 2.72 -1.37 -14.62
N PRO A 166 1.65 -0.70 -15.11
CA PRO A 166 0.28 -0.99 -14.72
C PRO A 166 -0.32 -2.12 -15.55
N PHE A 167 -1.10 -2.98 -14.90
CA PHE A 167 -1.82 -4.10 -15.50
C PHE A 167 -3.29 -4.08 -15.11
N ILE A 168 -4.20 -4.24 -16.10
CA ILE A 168 -5.63 -4.40 -15.89
C ILE A 168 -6.05 -5.82 -16.29
N THR A 169 -6.80 -6.50 -15.41
CA THR A 169 -7.10 -7.92 -15.59
C THR A 169 -8.54 -8.25 -15.96
N ARG A 170 -9.47 -7.28 -15.92
CA ARG A 170 -10.91 -7.50 -16.22
C ARG A 170 -11.51 -6.42 -17.12
N GLU A 171 -11.75 -5.23 -16.57
CA GLU A 171 -12.44 -4.15 -17.26
C GLU A 171 -11.44 -3.25 -17.98
N ILE A 172 -11.00 -3.70 -19.17
CA ILE A 172 -9.97 -3.02 -19.94
C ILE A 172 -10.60 -1.85 -20.71
N PRO A 173 -10.23 -0.58 -20.44
CA PRO A 173 -10.79 0.56 -21.15
C PRO A 173 -10.26 0.66 -22.58
N VAL A 174 -11.06 1.26 -23.45
CA VAL A 174 -10.65 1.55 -24.84
C VAL A 174 -9.40 2.44 -24.83
N GLY A 175 -8.40 2.07 -25.63
CA GLY A 175 -7.14 2.82 -25.74
C GLY A 175 -6.12 2.54 -24.62
N TRP A 176 -6.36 1.56 -23.76
CA TRP A 176 -5.39 1.13 -22.75
C TRP A 176 -4.06 0.72 -23.36
N LYS A 177 -2.95 1.21 -22.80
CA LYS A 177 -1.57 0.93 -23.28
C LYS A 177 -0.72 0.15 -22.29
N GLY A 178 -1.23 -0.13 -21.11
CA GLY A 178 -0.54 -0.97 -20.10
C GLY A 178 -0.78 -2.47 -20.35
N GLY A 179 -0.29 -3.31 -19.43
CA GLY A 179 -0.53 -4.75 -19.49
C GLY A 179 -2.00 -5.13 -19.28
N ILE A 180 -2.43 -6.27 -19.83
CA ILE A 180 -3.81 -6.77 -19.76
C ILE A 180 -3.89 -8.19 -19.22
N GLU A 181 -2.83 -8.69 -18.67
CA GLU A 181 -2.67 -10.08 -18.25
C GLU A 181 -2.47 -10.23 -16.75
N ARG A 182 -2.69 -11.44 -16.25
CA ARG A 182 -2.27 -11.81 -14.89
C ARG A 182 -0.76 -11.93 -14.84
N ILE A 183 -0.22 -11.84 -13.60
CA ILE A 183 1.22 -11.92 -13.36
C ILE A 183 1.83 -13.20 -13.94
N LYS A 184 2.91 -13.04 -14.70
CA LYS A 184 3.70 -14.09 -15.36
C LYS A 184 5.15 -13.63 -15.54
N GLU A 185 6.05 -14.55 -15.90
CA GLU A 185 7.50 -14.29 -15.98
C GLU A 185 7.85 -13.19 -17.00
N GLU A 186 7.17 -13.15 -18.14
CA GLU A 186 7.42 -12.17 -19.20
C GLU A 186 7.17 -10.73 -18.79
N ASN A 187 6.39 -10.48 -17.72
CA ASN A 187 6.20 -9.15 -17.20
C ASN A 187 7.48 -8.51 -16.67
N PHE A 188 8.50 -9.31 -16.39
CA PHE A 188 9.76 -8.91 -15.78
C PHE A 188 10.96 -8.94 -16.73
N ASN A 189 10.74 -9.12 -18.04
CA ASN A 189 11.80 -9.18 -19.06
C ASN A 189 12.64 -7.91 -19.17
N ASN A 190 12.19 -6.83 -18.58
CA ASN A 190 12.92 -5.55 -18.51
C ASN A 190 13.93 -5.47 -17.35
N LEU A 191 13.97 -6.47 -16.48
CA LEU A 191 14.93 -6.55 -15.39
C LEU A 191 16.26 -7.12 -15.87
N ASP A 192 17.37 -6.56 -15.39
CA ASP A 192 18.70 -7.10 -15.63
C ASP A 192 18.99 -8.25 -14.65
N ILE A 193 19.14 -9.47 -15.14
CA ILE A 193 19.43 -10.65 -14.32
C ILE A 193 20.77 -10.59 -13.58
N ASN A 194 21.67 -9.71 -13.99
CA ASN A 194 22.98 -9.53 -13.33
C ASN A 194 22.93 -8.48 -12.20
N GLN A 195 21.78 -7.83 -12.00
CA GLN A 195 21.57 -6.87 -10.94
C GLN A 195 20.91 -7.52 -9.73
N GLY A 196 21.36 -7.18 -8.52
CA GLY A 196 20.68 -7.58 -7.29
C GLY A 196 19.44 -6.73 -6.99
N TYR A 197 18.39 -7.37 -6.46
CA TYR A 197 17.10 -6.73 -6.16
C TYR A 197 16.62 -7.01 -4.74
N GLU A 198 15.84 -6.08 -4.20
CA GLU A 198 14.93 -6.29 -3.07
C GLU A 198 13.50 -6.30 -3.60
N ILE A 199 12.82 -7.44 -3.52
CA ILE A 199 11.48 -7.62 -4.10
C ILE A 199 10.45 -7.58 -2.98
N TYR A 200 9.54 -6.63 -3.06
CA TYR A 200 8.44 -6.44 -2.11
C TYR A 200 7.13 -6.80 -2.81
N ILE A 201 6.39 -7.75 -2.25
CA ILE A 201 5.12 -8.22 -2.83
C ILE A 201 4.00 -7.97 -1.83
N CYS A 202 2.94 -7.26 -2.25
CA CYS A 202 1.79 -6.97 -1.41
C CYS A 202 0.46 -7.10 -2.17
N GLY A 203 -0.53 -7.72 -1.53
CA GLY A 203 -1.86 -7.94 -2.08
C GLY A 203 -2.59 -9.08 -1.40
N SER A 204 -3.62 -9.63 -2.06
CA SER A 204 -4.35 -10.81 -1.56
C SER A 204 -3.45 -12.05 -1.47
N ASP A 205 -3.80 -13.00 -0.60
CA ASP A 205 -3.05 -14.26 -0.43
C ASP A 205 -2.79 -14.95 -1.76
N SER A 206 -3.83 -15.12 -2.59
CA SER A 206 -3.71 -15.78 -3.88
C SER A 206 -2.79 -15.05 -4.87
N PHE A 207 -2.75 -13.72 -4.80
CA PHE A 207 -1.83 -12.92 -5.62
C PHE A 207 -0.39 -13.08 -5.15
N VAL A 208 -0.15 -12.97 -3.84
CA VAL A 208 1.19 -13.10 -3.26
C VAL A 208 1.77 -14.48 -3.56
N GLU A 209 1.00 -15.56 -3.39
CA GLU A 209 1.44 -16.93 -3.74
C GLU A 209 1.82 -17.06 -5.23
N LYS A 210 0.96 -16.52 -6.12
CA LYS A 210 1.25 -16.55 -7.56
C LYS A 210 2.49 -15.71 -7.91
N ALA A 211 2.64 -14.53 -7.31
CA ALA A 211 3.80 -13.67 -7.52
C ALA A 211 5.10 -14.36 -7.06
N LEU A 212 5.09 -14.98 -5.87
CA LEU A 212 6.23 -15.76 -5.37
C LEU A 212 6.61 -16.88 -6.34
N SER A 213 5.62 -17.63 -6.83
CA SER A 213 5.86 -18.70 -7.83
C SER A 213 6.50 -18.18 -9.12
N VAL A 214 6.06 -17.02 -9.62
CA VAL A 214 6.62 -16.42 -10.83
C VAL A 214 8.04 -15.91 -10.59
N ILE A 215 8.26 -15.17 -9.50
CA ILE A 215 9.57 -14.58 -9.19
C ILE A 215 10.62 -15.66 -8.93
N SER A 216 10.26 -16.78 -8.28
CA SER A 216 11.19 -17.87 -8.01
C SER A 216 11.75 -18.53 -9.29
N ASN A 217 11.04 -18.44 -10.41
CA ASN A 217 11.47 -18.96 -11.71
C ASN A 217 12.45 -18.03 -12.46
N LEU A 218 12.55 -16.76 -12.06
CA LEU A 218 13.35 -15.76 -12.80
C LEU A 218 14.86 -15.82 -12.52
N SER A 219 15.30 -16.66 -11.58
CA SER A 219 16.72 -16.79 -11.20
C SER A 219 17.40 -15.45 -10.87
N LEU A 220 16.66 -14.50 -10.31
CA LEU A 220 17.20 -13.21 -9.90
C LEU A 220 17.97 -13.32 -8.57
N ASP A 221 19.10 -12.63 -8.45
CA ASP A 221 19.72 -12.40 -7.13
C ASP A 221 18.83 -11.43 -6.32
N SER A 222 17.94 -11.99 -5.48
CA SER A 222 16.95 -11.18 -4.78
C SER A 222 16.65 -11.64 -3.37
N GLU A 223 16.38 -10.66 -2.52
CA GLU A 223 15.72 -10.85 -1.23
C GLU A 223 14.24 -10.52 -1.38
N ILE A 224 13.34 -11.39 -0.89
CA ILE A 224 11.90 -11.25 -1.09
C ILE A 224 11.20 -10.99 0.23
N TYR A 225 10.40 -9.93 0.26
CA TYR A 225 9.57 -9.51 1.38
C TYR A 225 8.10 -9.55 0.96
N THR A 226 7.23 -10.09 1.81
CA THR A 226 5.80 -10.21 1.48
C THR A 226 4.93 -9.64 2.60
N GLU A 227 3.85 -8.97 2.20
CA GLU A 227 2.75 -8.59 3.08
C GLU A 227 1.43 -9.00 2.44
N ARG A 228 0.53 -9.57 3.26
CA ARG A 228 -0.73 -10.12 2.79
C ARG A 228 -1.88 -9.33 3.38
N PHE A 229 -2.75 -8.85 2.53
CA PHE A 229 -4.02 -8.30 2.97
C PHE A 229 -5.02 -9.45 3.01
N GLY A 230 -5.27 -9.97 4.21
CA GLY A 230 -6.23 -11.04 4.41
C GLY A 230 -7.62 -10.62 3.94
N SER A 231 -8.27 -11.54 3.25
CA SER A 231 -9.70 -11.46 2.91
C SER A 231 -10.56 -11.72 4.16
#